data_8ba9e3947564ca9b0a7e650771fc33c7
#
_entry.id   8ba9e3947564ca9b0a7e650771fc33c7
#
_cell.length_a   1.000
_cell.length_b   1.000
_cell.length_c   1.000
_cell.angle_alpha   90.00
_cell.angle_beta   90.00
_cell.angle_gamma   90.00
#
_symmetry.space_group_name_H-M   'P 1'
#
loop_
_entity.id
_entity.type
_entity.pdbx_description
1 polymer ?
#
loop_
_entity_poly.entity_id
_entity_poly.type
_entity_poly.pdbx_seq_one_letter_code
_entity_poly.pdbx_strand_id
1 'polypeptide(L)'
;MSELSHLCRVYENVLNDDYCDYLVKRFEEDTKYKDKVDSFRRKFARLDIMDSNFGKSGAKGWEEDISKITKIYEGIVEKYKKDCKIDKYQFPEEWAWEGLRINKYQDNGTDEFFNHIDVNGYKAARRFLTVFCYLDDNVSGETDFPEFGWRGKMQEKLAFRSPCKKGSVLLFPPMWPWTHRGNKPKNKPKYILQTYLHYV
;
A
#
# COMPACT_ATOMS: atom_id res chain seq x y z
N MET A 1 10.32 -20.64 1.87
CA MET A 1 9.27 -19.62 1.64
C MET A 1 8.01 -20.36 1.23
N SER A 2 6.85 -19.99 1.74
CA SER A 2 5.59 -20.55 1.26
C SER A 2 5.37 -20.14 -0.21
N GLU A 3 4.72 -20.99 -1.01
CA GLU A 3 4.45 -20.68 -2.43
C GLU A 3 3.73 -19.34 -2.62
N LEU A 4 2.88 -18.96 -1.67
CA LEU A 4 2.14 -17.68 -1.71
C LEU A 4 3.02 -16.44 -1.52
N SER A 5 4.13 -16.54 -0.76
CA SER A 5 5.05 -15.41 -0.56
C SER A 5 5.84 -15.06 -1.84
N HIS A 6 5.84 -15.94 -2.83
CA HIS A 6 6.42 -15.68 -4.14
C HIS A 6 5.80 -14.45 -4.83
N LEU A 7 4.53 -14.15 -4.58
CA LEU A 7 3.84 -12.99 -5.14
C LEU A 7 3.92 -11.72 -4.28
N CYS A 8 4.61 -11.76 -3.13
CA CYS A 8 4.94 -10.57 -2.36
C CYS A 8 6.33 -10.07 -2.77
N ARG A 9 6.42 -8.88 -3.36
CA ARG A 9 7.68 -8.31 -3.84
C ARG A 9 7.91 -6.91 -3.30
N VAL A 10 9.14 -6.66 -2.87
CA VAL A 10 9.61 -5.33 -2.49
C VAL A 10 10.66 -4.87 -3.49
N TYR A 11 10.51 -3.66 -3.99
CA TYR A 11 11.49 -2.98 -4.85
C TYR A 11 11.99 -1.75 -4.12
N GLU A 12 13.29 -1.73 -3.83
CA GLU A 12 13.94 -0.62 -3.14
C GLU A 12 14.31 0.50 -4.09
N ASN A 13 14.44 1.73 -3.56
CA ASN A 13 14.87 2.92 -4.29
C ASN A 13 14.02 3.24 -5.54
N VAL A 14 12.72 2.97 -5.49
CA VAL A 14 11.78 3.26 -6.58
C VAL A 14 11.45 4.74 -6.64
N LEU A 15 11.14 5.34 -5.48
CA LEU A 15 11.06 6.79 -5.32
C LEU A 15 12.34 7.27 -4.62
N ASN A 16 12.94 8.36 -5.11
CA ASN A 16 14.08 8.95 -4.44
C ASN A 16 13.65 9.65 -3.14
N ASP A 17 14.59 9.85 -2.24
CA ASP A 17 14.35 10.38 -0.90
C ASP A 17 13.75 11.78 -0.93
N ASP A 18 14.26 12.67 -1.79
CA ASP A 18 13.77 14.06 -1.91
C ASP A 18 12.29 14.08 -2.33
N TYR A 19 11.90 13.18 -3.24
CA TYR A 19 10.50 13.11 -3.68
C TYR A 19 9.60 12.51 -2.60
N CYS A 20 10.08 11.53 -1.83
CA CYS A 20 9.37 11.02 -0.67
C CYS A 20 9.14 12.15 0.37
N ASP A 21 10.18 12.92 0.69
CA ASP A 21 10.09 14.05 1.63
C ASP A 21 9.14 15.14 1.14
N TYR A 22 9.19 15.45 -0.14
CA TYR A 22 8.25 16.37 -0.78
C TYR A 22 6.79 15.91 -0.64
N LEU A 23 6.49 14.63 -0.90
CA LEU A 23 5.14 14.08 -0.76
C LEU A 23 4.66 14.12 0.70
N VAL A 24 5.53 13.79 1.66
CA VAL A 24 5.23 13.87 3.09
C VAL A 24 4.95 15.31 3.49
N LYS A 25 5.79 16.27 3.06
CA LYS A 25 5.58 17.70 3.33
C LYS A 25 4.25 18.18 2.80
N ARG A 26 3.92 17.88 1.56
CA ARG A 26 2.63 18.24 0.96
C ARG A 26 1.45 17.63 1.70
N PHE A 27 1.57 16.37 2.14
CA PHE A 27 0.55 15.75 2.99
C PHE A 27 0.38 16.54 4.31
N GLU A 28 1.47 16.94 4.97
CA GLU A 28 1.38 17.69 6.25
C GLU A 28 0.75 19.08 6.07
N GLU A 29 1.04 19.75 4.98
CA GLU A 29 0.50 21.09 4.66
C GLU A 29 -0.99 21.07 4.28
N ASP A 30 -1.52 19.96 3.80
CA ASP A 30 -2.95 19.85 3.47
C ASP A 30 -3.79 19.79 4.75
N THR A 31 -4.58 20.83 5.00
CA THR A 31 -5.49 20.94 6.16
C THR A 31 -6.96 20.70 5.77
N LYS A 32 -7.26 20.65 4.48
CA LYS A 32 -8.63 20.67 3.98
C LYS A 32 -9.18 19.28 3.62
N TYR A 33 -8.34 18.44 3.02
CA TYR A 33 -8.79 17.18 2.42
C TYR A 33 -8.38 15.94 3.21
N LYS A 34 -7.67 16.12 4.34
CA LYS A 34 -7.31 15.00 5.22
C LYS A 34 -8.51 14.47 5.99
N ASP A 35 -8.73 13.17 5.89
CA ASP A 35 -9.70 12.42 6.68
C ASP A 35 -9.02 11.69 7.84
N LYS A 36 -9.69 11.63 9.00
CA LYS A 36 -9.31 10.70 10.07
C LYS A 36 -10.06 9.38 9.88
N VAL A 37 -9.32 8.31 9.69
CA VAL A 37 -9.86 6.96 9.70
C VAL A 37 -9.70 6.39 11.11
N ASP A 38 -10.80 6.17 11.82
CA ASP A 38 -10.80 5.64 13.18
C ASP A 38 -11.87 4.55 13.31
N SER A 39 -11.42 3.30 13.32
CA SER A 39 -12.28 2.14 13.50
C SER A 39 -11.54 1.08 14.30
N PHE A 40 -12.27 0.06 14.79
CA PHE A 40 -11.68 -1.04 15.55
C PHE A 40 -10.47 -1.70 14.84
N ARG A 41 -10.46 -1.75 13.51
CA ARG A 41 -9.42 -2.45 12.75
C ARG A 41 -8.32 -1.57 12.18
N ARG A 42 -8.52 -0.24 12.13
CA ARG A 42 -7.59 0.67 11.46
C ARG A 42 -7.69 2.09 12.02
N LYS A 43 -6.56 2.67 12.32
CA LYS A 43 -6.44 4.05 12.77
C LYS A 43 -5.30 4.73 12.05
N PHE A 44 -5.60 5.81 11.32
CA PHE A 44 -4.63 6.61 10.59
C PHE A 44 -5.29 7.89 10.03
N ALA A 45 -4.48 8.89 9.66
CA ALA A 45 -4.92 10.01 8.83
C ALA A 45 -4.73 9.65 7.35
N ARG A 46 -5.65 10.09 6.49
CA ARG A 46 -5.65 9.80 5.05
C ARG A 46 -5.88 11.05 4.22
N LEU A 47 -5.18 11.14 3.09
CA LEU A 47 -5.40 12.10 2.02
C LEU A 47 -5.59 11.33 0.71
N ASP A 48 -6.79 11.37 0.13
CA ASP A 48 -7.02 10.86 -1.21
C ASP A 48 -6.57 11.94 -2.21
N ILE A 49 -5.48 11.70 -2.95
CA ILE A 49 -4.91 12.66 -3.92
C ILE A 49 -5.43 12.44 -5.34
N MET A 50 -5.96 11.26 -5.64
CA MET A 50 -6.63 10.93 -6.89
C MET A 50 -8.05 10.44 -6.58
N ASP A 51 -9.00 10.73 -7.45
CA ASP A 51 -10.38 10.27 -7.29
C ASP A 51 -10.43 8.78 -7.06
N SER A 52 -11.16 8.40 -6.03
CA SER A 52 -11.48 7.00 -5.79
C SER A 52 -12.76 6.65 -6.55
N ASN A 53 -12.79 5.48 -7.21
CA ASN A 53 -14.00 4.94 -7.84
C ASN A 53 -15.18 4.72 -6.86
N PHE A 54 -15.06 5.19 -5.62
CA PHE A 54 -16.04 5.10 -4.54
C PHE A 54 -16.75 6.44 -4.26
N GLY A 55 -16.67 7.42 -5.17
CA GLY A 55 -17.43 8.67 -5.12
C GLY A 55 -16.82 9.76 -4.24
N LYS A 56 -15.55 9.66 -3.87
CA LYS A 56 -14.80 10.74 -3.23
C LYS A 56 -13.88 11.39 -4.26
N SER A 57 -14.02 12.70 -4.45
CA SER A 57 -13.08 13.49 -5.24
C SER A 57 -11.74 13.59 -4.53
N GLY A 58 -10.65 13.46 -5.29
CA GLY A 58 -9.29 13.64 -4.78
C GLY A 58 -9.02 15.10 -4.41
N ALA A 59 -7.96 15.32 -3.64
CA ALA A 59 -7.44 16.64 -3.33
C ALA A 59 -6.94 17.32 -4.60
N LYS A 60 -7.18 18.63 -4.71
CA LYS A 60 -6.79 19.42 -5.89
C LYS A 60 -5.30 19.74 -5.91
N GLY A 61 -4.74 19.93 -7.09
CA GLY A 61 -3.35 20.34 -7.29
C GLY A 61 -2.32 19.20 -7.17
N TRP A 62 -2.77 17.96 -7.35
CA TRP A 62 -1.93 16.76 -7.34
C TRP A 62 -1.75 16.11 -8.73
N GLU A 63 -2.25 16.75 -9.78
CA GLU A 63 -2.34 16.18 -11.13
C GLU A 63 -0.97 15.77 -11.68
N GLU A 64 0.05 16.62 -11.49
CA GLU A 64 1.43 16.32 -11.91
C GLU A 64 2.03 15.16 -11.12
N ASP A 65 1.82 15.14 -9.79
CA ASP A 65 2.30 14.06 -8.93
C ASP A 65 1.59 12.74 -9.26
N ILE A 66 0.28 12.77 -9.50
CA ILE A 66 -0.49 11.58 -9.92
C ILE A 66 0.11 11.01 -11.21
N SER A 67 0.33 11.85 -12.23
CA SER A 67 0.91 11.43 -13.50
C SER A 67 2.32 10.84 -13.32
N LYS A 68 3.15 11.47 -12.51
CA LYS A 68 4.52 11.00 -12.23
C LYS A 68 4.51 9.67 -11.47
N ILE A 69 3.70 9.54 -10.42
CA ILE A 69 3.61 8.35 -9.58
C ILE A 69 3.08 7.16 -10.38
N THR A 70 1.98 7.35 -11.12
CA THR A 70 1.38 6.29 -11.92
C THR A 70 2.35 5.76 -12.97
N LYS A 71 3.08 6.64 -13.66
CA LYS A 71 4.12 6.25 -14.62
C LYS A 71 5.26 5.43 -13.97
N ILE A 72 5.70 5.82 -12.77
CA ILE A 72 6.71 5.04 -12.01
C ILE A 72 6.14 3.67 -11.64
N TYR A 73 4.89 3.64 -11.15
CA TYR A 73 4.25 2.41 -10.73
C TYR A 73 3.97 1.45 -11.90
N GLU A 74 3.63 1.96 -13.09
CA GLU A 74 3.53 1.14 -14.31
C GLU A 74 4.85 0.39 -14.59
N GLY A 75 5.99 1.09 -14.52
CA GLY A 75 7.30 0.45 -14.67
C GLY A 75 7.57 -0.64 -13.63
N ILE A 76 7.13 -0.43 -12.38
CA ILE A 76 7.27 -1.43 -11.31
C ILE A 76 6.31 -2.60 -11.49
N VAL A 77 5.10 -2.38 -11.99
CA VAL A 77 4.14 -3.46 -12.32
C VAL A 77 4.73 -4.35 -13.42
N GLU A 78 5.30 -3.77 -14.48
CA GLU A 78 5.95 -4.57 -15.53
C GLU A 78 7.14 -5.38 -14.99
N LYS A 79 7.96 -4.78 -14.12
CA LYS A 79 9.02 -5.51 -13.43
C LYS A 79 8.48 -6.64 -12.54
N TYR A 80 7.41 -6.40 -11.80
CA TYR A 80 6.73 -7.39 -10.97
C TYR A 80 6.24 -8.59 -11.78
N LYS A 81 5.58 -8.33 -12.92
CA LYS A 81 5.12 -9.39 -13.84
C LYS A 81 6.28 -10.27 -14.28
N LYS A 82 7.39 -9.66 -14.68
CA LYS A 82 8.60 -10.38 -15.10
C LYS A 82 9.20 -11.22 -13.96
N ASP A 83 9.40 -10.62 -12.79
CA ASP A 83 10.07 -11.25 -11.65
C ASP A 83 9.23 -12.38 -11.03
N CYS A 84 7.90 -12.27 -11.09
CA CYS A 84 6.96 -13.32 -10.67
C CYS A 84 6.67 -14.33 -11.79
N LYS A 85 7.24 -14.16 -12.99
CA LYS A 85 7.02 -14.99 -14.17
C LYS A 85 5.53 -15.11 -14.54
N ILE A 86 4.79 -14.01 -14.43
CA ILE A 86 3.36 -13.95 -14.76
C ILE A 86 3.23 -13.96 -16.29
N ASP A 87 2.54 -14.97 -16.81
CA ASP A 87 2.23 -15.08 -18.22
C ASP A 87 1.18 -14.05 -18.67
N LYS A 88 1.17 -13.72 -19.97
CA LYS A 88 0.21 -12.77 -20.55
C LYS A 88 -1.26 -13.14 -20.31
N TYR A 89 -1.55 -14.44 -20.14
CA TYR A 89 -2.91 -14.93 -19.86
C TYR A 89 -3.26 -14.92 -18.36
N GLN A 90 -2.28 -14.65 -17.48
CA GLN A 90 -2.44 -14.62 -16.03
C GLN A 90 -2.62 -13.19 -15.50
N PHE A 91 -2.49 -12.19 -16.36
CA PHE A 91 -2.68 -10.78 -16.00
C PHE A 91 -3.76 -10.15 -16.89
N PRO A 92 -4.64 -9.29 -16.36
CA PRO A 92 -5.66 -8.64 -17.17
C PRO A 92 -5.06 -7.84 -18.32
N GLU A 93 -5.67 -7.93 -19.51
CA GLU A 93 -5.27 -7.12 -20.67
C GLU A 93 -5.61 -5.64 -20.44
N GLU A 94 -6.78 -5.38 -19.84
CA GLU A 94 -7.24 -4.05 -19.50
C GLU A 94 -7.39 -3.91 -17.99
N TRP A 95 -6.87 -2.81 -17.45
CA TRP A 95 -6.95 -2.49 -16.04
C TRP A 95 -6.82 -0.98 -15.81
N ALA A 96 -7.22 -0.51 -14.64
CA ALA A 96 -7.08 0.87 -14.24
C ALA A 96 -6.53 0.99 -12.81
N TRP A 97 -5.98 2.17 -12.51
CA TRP A 97 -5.63 2.55 -11.16
C TRP A 97 -6.91 2.87 -10.36
N GLU A 98 -7.03 2.29 -9.17
CA GLU A 98 -7.97 2.78 -8.17
C GLU A 98 -7.33 3.96 -7.43
N GLY A 99 -8.09 4.96 -7.03
CA GLY A 99 -7.62 6.18 -6.40
C GLY A 99 -6.34 6.09 -5.57
N LEU A 100 -5.44 7.04 -5.79
CA LEU A 100 -4.15 7.13 -5.12
C LEU A 100 -4.31 7.90 -3.81
N ARG A 101 -3.70 7.39 -2.71
CA ARG A 101 -3.86 7.97 -1.37
C ARG A 101 -2.58 7.94 -0.55
N ILE A 102 -2.40 8.91 0.32
CA ILE A 102 -1.36 8.90 1.34
C ILE A 102 -2.02 8.63 2.69
N ASN A 103 -1.50 7.64 3.43
CA ASN A 103 -1.93 7.29 4.78
C ASN A 103 -0.78 7.59 5.76
N LYS A 104 -1.09 8.29 6.86
CA LYS A 104 -0.17 8.57 7.96
C LYS A 104 -0.60 7.81 9.21
N TYR A 105 0.29 7.02 9.75
CA TYR A 105 0.14 6.35 11.05
C TYR A 105 1.04 7.06 12.06
N GLN A 106 0.45 7.55 13.14
CA GLN A 106 1.20 8.23 14.21
C GLN A 106 1.91 7.21 15.11
N ASP A 107 3.06 7.62 15.66
CA ASP A 107 3.71 6.93 16.78
C ASP A 107 3.00 7.27 18.09
N ASN A 108 1.81 6.75 18.28
CA ASN A 108 0.96 7.00 19.45
C ASN A 108 0.52 5.69 20.15
N GLY A 109 1.11 4.56 19.75
CA GLY A 109 0.80 3.23 20.27
C GLY A 109 -0.55 2.66 19.84
N THR A 110 -1.35 3.41 19.07
CA THR A 110 -2.70 3.00 18.64
C THR A 110 -2.87 2.92 17.14
N ASP A 111 -2.15 3.74 16.37
CA ASP A 111 -2.28 3.77 14.92
C ASP A 111 -1.66 2.53 14.30
N GLU A 112 -2.50 1.73 13.68
CA GLU A 112 -2.13 0.50 12.98
C GLU A 112 -3.22 0.09 12.00
N PHE A 113 -2.92 -0.89 11.18
CA PHE A 113 -3.93 -1.59 10.40
C PHE A 113 -3.85 -3.08 10.75
N PHE A 114 -4.83 -3.55 11.55
CA PHE A 114 -4.91 -4.96 11.96
C PHE A 114 -4.96 -5.91 10.77
N ASN A 115 -4.84 -7.20 11.08
CA ASN A 115 -4.98 -8.28 10.12
C ASN A 115 -6.20 -8.10 9.23
N HIS A 116 -5.98 -7.99 7.94
CA HIS A 116 -7.02 -7.77 6.96
C HIS A 116 -6.63 -8.31 5.59
N ILE A 117 -7.60 -8.31 4.71
CA ILE A 117 -7.44 -8.44 3.26
C ILE A 117 -8.01 -7.18 2.61
N ASP A 118 -7.44 -6.76 1.50
CA ASP A 118 -7.89 -5.54 0.83
C ASP A 118 -9.18 -5.75 0.02
N VAL A 119 -9.45 -7.01 -0.39
CA VAL A 119 -10.71 -7.42 -1.03
C VAL A 119 -11.59 -8.09 0.02
N ASN A 120 -12.34 -7.29 0.79
CA ASN A 120 -13.19 -7.75 1.88
C ASN A 120 -14.70 -7.60 1.61
N GLY A 121 -15.11 -7.31 0.38
CA GLY A 121 -16.50 -7.13 0.01
C GLY A 121 -16.69 -6.66 -1.42
N TYR A 122 -17.93 -6.57 -1.85
CA TYR A 122 -18.31 -6.28 -3.24
C TYR A 122 -17.66 -5.02 -3.82
N LYS A 123 -17.57 -3.94 -3.05
CA LYS A 123 -16.97 -2.67 -3.51
C LYS A 123 -15.50 -2.79 -3.90
N ALA A 124 -14.76 -3.70 -3.25
CA ALA A 124 -13.34 -3.94 -3.50
C ALA A 124 -13.09 -5.16 -4.40
N ALA A 125 -14.14 -5.85 -4.86
CA ALA A 125 -14.02 -7.13 -5.57
C ALA A 125 -13.26 -7.06 -6.90
N ARG A 126 -13.17 -5.86 -7.50
CA ARG A 126 -12.42 -5.64 -8.75
C ARG A 126 -10.90 -5.55 -8.58
N ARG A 127 -10.40 -5.39 -7.35
CA ARG A 127 -8.95 -5.27 -7.08
C ARG A 127 -8.25 -6.60 -7.31
N PHE A 128 -7.12 -6.58 -7.99
CA PHE A 128 -6.31 -7.78 -8.20
C PHE A 128 -4.83 -7.62 -7.83
N LEU A 129 -4.33 -6.37 -7.67
CA LEU A 129 -2.97 -6.09 -7.22
C LEU A 129 -2.95 -4.87 -6.31
N THR A 130 -2.32 -5.01 -5.14
CA THR A 130 -2.01 -3.89 -4.23
C THR A 130 -0.63 -3.36 -4.57
N VAL A 131 -0.49 -2.04 -4.63
CA VAL A 131 0.77 -1.33 -4.84
C VAL A 131 0.88 -0.21 -3.82
N PHE A 132 1.92 -0.21 -3.00
CA PHE A 132 2.19 0.93 -2.15
C PHE A 132 3.68 1.18 -1.87
N CYS A 133 4.02 2.44 -1.68
CA CYS A 133 5.35 2.91 -1.35
C CYS A 133 5.43 3.37 0.10
N TYR A 134 6.50 3.02 0.80
CA TYR A 134 6.85 3.64 2.07
C TYR A 134 7.53 4.99 1.79
N LEU A 135 6.97 6.08 2.32
CA LEU A 135 7.52 7.43 2.10
C LEU A 135 8.53 7.84 3.18
N ASP A 136 8.71 7.01 4.21
CA ASP A 136 9.70 7.22 5.26
C ASP A 136 10.17 5.88 5.85
N ASP A 137 11.38 5.89 6.44
CA ASP A 137 11.88 4.72 7.18
C ASP A 137 11.16 4.58 8.52
N ASN A 138 10.90 3.35 8.95
CA ASN A 138 10.41 3.08 10.29
C ASN A 138 10.84 1.70 10.77
N VAL A 139 11.44 1.63 11.96
CA VAL A 139 11.99 0.38 12.51
C VAL A 139 10.93 -0.62 12.98
N SER A 140 9.67 -0.23 13.03
CA SER A 140 8.55 -1.08 13.49
C SER A 140 7.31 -0.97 12.60
N GLY A 141 7.39 -0.20 11.52
CA GLY A 141 6.28 0.05 10.60
C GLY A 141 6.14 -0.97 9.48
N GLU A 142 6.70 -2.16 9.62
CA GLU A 142 6.69 -3.22 8.60
C GLU A 142 5.28 -3.65 8.23
N THR A 143 5.17 -4.28 7.07
CA THR A 143 3.96 -5.02 6.68
C THR A 143 4.25 -6.52 6.78
N ASP A 144 3.48 -7.19 7.64
CA ASP A 144 3.61 -8.61 7.93
C ASP A 144 2.54 -9.44 7.21
N PHE A 145 2.97 -10.57 6.66
CA PHE A 145 2.12 -11.59 6.06
C PHE A 145 2.32 -12.90 6.83
N PRO A 146 1.31 -13.42 7.55
CA PRO A 146 1.41 -14.69 8.25
C PRO A 146 1.45 -15.84 7.24
N GLU A 147 1.92 -17.01 7.68
CA GLU A 147 1.72 -18.22 6.91
C GLU A 147 0.23 -18.51 6.72
N PHE A 148 -0.13 -18.92 5.51
CA PHE A 148 -1.50 -19.29 5.19
C PHE A 148 -1.99 -20.44 6.08
N GLY A 149 -3.19 -20.27 6.66
CA GLY A 149 -3.77 -21.23 7.59
C GLY A 149 -3.26 -21.12 9.05
N TRP A 150 -2.26 -20.27 9.32
CA TRP A 150 -1.81 -20.03 10.69
C TRP A 150 -2.89 -19.33 11.54
N ARG A 151 -3.19 -19.87 12.73
CA ARG A 151 -4.23 -19.38 13.64
C ARG A 151 -3.69 -18.80 14.96
N GLY A 152 -2.37 -18.80 15.16
CA GLY A 152 -1.70 -18.20 16.32
C GLY A 152 -1.49 -16.69 16.18
N LYS A 153 -0.65 -16.13 17.04
CA LYS A 153 -0.25 -14.73 16.92
C LYS A 153 0.51 -14.52 15.61
N MET A 154 0.18 -13.47 14.89
CA MET A 154 0.69 -13.22 13.54
C MET A 154 2.21 -13.12 13.47
N GLN A 155 2.83 -12.57 14.53
CA GLN A 155 4.28 -12.40 14.60
C GLN A 155 5.06 -13.72 14.82
N GLU A 156 4.38 -14.81 15.17
CA GLU A 156 5.04 -16.09 15.50
C GLU A 156 5.41 -16.90 14.26
N LYS A 157 4.68 -16.70 13.16
CA LYS A 157 4.92 -17.46 11.93
C LYS A 157 4.63 -16.61 10.69
N LEU A 158 5.66 -15.98 10.17
CA LEU A 158 5.56 -15.11 9.00
C LEU A 158 5.99 -15.86 7.73
N ALA A 159 5.15 -15.77 6.71
CA ALA A 159 5.53 -16.15 5.35
C ALA A 159 6.40 -15.09 4.70
N PHE A 160 6.12 -13.81 5.01
CA PHE A 160 6.84 -12.68 4.45
C PHE A 160 6.73 -11.45 5.38
N ARG A 161 7.76 -10.63 5.40
CA ARG A 161 7.78 -9.30 6.03
C ARG A 161 8.39 -8.28 5.08
N SER A 162 7.66 -7.21 4.81
CA SER A 162 8.18 -6.07 4.08
C SER A 162 8.73 -5.04 5.05
N PRO A 163 10.03 -4.71 5.00
CA PRO A 163 10.58 -3.62 5.80
C PRO A 163 9.95 -2.28 5.42
N CYS A 164 9.75 -1.41 6.40
CA CYS A 164 9.32 -0.05 6.17
C CYS A 164 10.53 0.81 5.81
N LYS A 165 10.95 0.75 4.55
CA LYS A 165 12.12 1.45 4.01
C LYS A 165 11.68 2.52 3.01
N LYS A 166 12.15 3.75 3.22
CA LYS A 166 11.85 4.92 2.39
C LYS A 166 12.11 4.64 0.91
N GLY A 167 11.20 5.08 0.05
CA GLY A 167 11.28 4.88 -1.40
C GLY A 167 11.06 3.46 -1.89
N SER A 168 10.82 2.48 -0.99
CA SER A 168 10.53 1.10 -1.38
C SER A 168 9.07 0.89 -1.69
N VAL A 169 8.79 0.13 -2.76
CA VAL A 169 7.43 -0.23 -3.19
C VAL A 169 7.18 -1.70 -2.94
N LEU A 170 6.08 -2.00 -2.26
CA LEU A 170 5.57 -3.35 -2.02
C LEU A 170 4.40 -3.64 -2.95
N LEU A 171 4.45 -4.82 -3.63
CA LEU A 171 3.36 -5.35 -4.45
C LEU A 171 2.95 -6.74 -3.96
N PHE A 172 1.63 -6.99 -3.92
CA PHE A 172 1.05 -8.29 -3.57
C PHE A 172 -0.42 -8.38 -3.99
N PRO A 173 -0.96 -9.60 -4.19
CA PRO A 173 -2.39 -9.78 -4.45
C PRO A 173 -3.22 -9.40 -3.21
N PRO A 174 -4.36 -8.68 -3.38
CA PRO A 174 -5.16 -8.15 -2.27
C PRO A 174 -6.13 -9.15 -1.63
N MET A 175 -6.11 -10.42 -2.06
CA MET A 175 -7.13 -11.44 -1.76
C MET A 175 -6.85 -12.20 -0.45
N TRP A 176 -7.79 -13.03 0.00
CA TRP A 176 -7.77 -13.74 1.27
C TRP A 176 -6.53 -14.61 1.58
N PRO A 177 -5.80 -15.21 0.61
CA PRO A 177 -4.55 -15.91 0.95
C PRO A 177 -3.43 -14.97 1.41
N TRP A 178 -3.49 -13.69 1.03
CA TRP A 178 -2.51 -12.65 1.40
C TRP A 178 -3.04 -11.75 2.51
N THR A 179 -3.59 -12.36 3.58
CA THR A 179 -3.89 -11.63 4.82
C THR A 179 -2.62 -10.95 5.30
N HIS A 180 -2.73 -9.68 5.64
CA HIS A 180 -1.57 -8.90 6.06
C HIS A 180 -1.93 -7.90 7.15
N ARG A 181 -0.89 -7.30 7.74
CA ARG A 181 -0.99 -6.32 8.81
C ARG A 181 0.03 -5.20 8.60
N GLY A 182 -0.40 -3.97 8.77
CA GLY A 182 0.50 -2.82 8.91
C GLY A 182 0.83 -2.61 10.39
N ASN A 183 2.07 -2.88 10.78
CA ASN A 183 2.52 -2.74 12.17
C ASN A 183 2.54 -1.27 12.63
N LYS A 184 2.42 -1.08 13.95
CA LYS A 184 2.52 0.24 14.60
C LYS A 184 3.90 0.83 14.35
N PRO A 185 3.98 2.10 13.94
CA PRO A 185 5.26 2.76 13.85
C PRO A 185 5.85 3.03 15.23
N LYS A 186 7.19 3.21 15.30
CA LYS A 186 7.92 3.62 16.48
C LYS A 186 8.90 4.74 16.14
N ASN A 187 9.10 5.63 17.11
CA ASN A 187 10.01 6.78 17.10
C ASN A 187 9.59 7.93 16.19
N LYS A 188 8.84 7.66 15.13
CA LYS A 188 8.29 8.67 14.21
C LYS A 188 7.07 8.12 13.47
N PRO A 189 6.24 8.99 12.88
CA PRO A 189 5.12 8.56 12.05
C PRO A 189 5.59 7.73 10.84
N LYS A 190 4.70 6.83 10.36
CA LYS A 190 4.86 6.11 9.10
C LYS A 190 3.92 6.69 8.06
N TYR A 191 4.43 6.87 6.83
CA TYR A 191 3.65 7.31 5.69
C TYR A 191 3.72 6.27 4.58
N ILE A 192 2.57 5.95 3.98
CA ILE A 192 2.48 5.10 2.80
C ILE A 192 1.68 5.77 1.70
N LEU A 193 2.15 5.68 0.47
CA LEU A 193 1.45 6.09 -0.76
C LEU A 193 0.89 4.84 -1.42
N GLN A 194 -0.44 4.68 -1.44
CA GLN A 194 -1.12 3.43 -1.77
C GLN A 194 -2.13 3.59 -2.91
N THR A 195 -2.19 2.56 -3.76
CA THR A 195 -3.22 2.37 -4.78
C THR A 195 -3.45 0.87 -5.04
N TYR A 196 -4.37 0.56 -5.93
CA TYR A 196 -4.64 -0.79 -6.41
C TYR A 196 -4.79 -0.78 -7.93
N LEU A 197 -4.47 -1.92 -8.55
CA LEU A 197 -4.96 -2.21 -9.89
C LEU A 197 -6.30 -2.93 -9.79
N HIS A 198 -7.23 -2.55 -10.64
CA HIS A 198 -8.54 -3.17 -10.69
C HIS A 198 -8.99 -3.45 -12.14
N TYR A 199 -9.85 -4.45 -12.30
CA TYR A 199 -10.50 -4.78 -13.57
C TYR A 199 -11.40 -3.62 -14.02
N VAL A 200 -11.41 -3.32 -15.31
CA VAL A 200 -12.30 -2.35 -15.97
C VAL A 200 -13.47 -3.02 -16.65
#